data_9144c524131014ff8a1696dace4047ea
#
_entry.id   9144c524131014ff8a1696dace4047ea
#
_cell.length_a   1.000
_cell.length_b   1.000
_cell.length_c   1.000
_cell.angle_alpha   90.00
_cell.angle_beta   90.00
_cell.angle_gamma   90.00
#
_symmetry.space_group_name_H-M   'P 1'
#
loop_
_entity.id
_entity.type
_entity.pdbx_description
1 polymer ?
#
loop_
_entity_poly.entity_id
_entity_poly.type
_entity_poly.pdbx_seq_one_letter_code
_entity_poly.pdbx_strand_id
1 'polypeptide(L)'
;MTQIAISNLTFAYPGAPAPLFKELSLRIDTDWKLGLVGRNGRGKTTLLDLIQGKYQGTITPRLQTRRFPAPSVDEERDALALLDSRCPDRPLWALKRELSRLQCPEEILSRPFKALSHGERTKVLLASLFLEKDVFALIDEPTDHLDAEARAAVVA
;
A
#
# COMPACT_ATOMS: atom_id res chain seq x y z
N MET A 1 -19.56 -9.88 1.48
CA MET A 1 -18.16 -10.00 1.95
C MET A 1 -17.37 -10.63 0.82
N THR A 2 -16.35 -9.97 0.38
CA THR A 2 -15.48 -10.45 -0.70
C THR A 2 -14.25 -11.07 -0.05
N GLN A 3 -13.85 -12.26 -0.48
CA GLN A 3 -12.68 -12.95 0.05
C GLN A 3 -11.64 -13.14 -1.05
N ILE A 4 -10.39 -12.91 -0.72
CA ILE A 4 -9.25 -13.33 -1.53
C ILE A 4 -8.95 -14.79 -1.18
N ALA A 5 -9.09 -15.68 -2.13
CA ALA A 5 -8.71 -17.08 -1.96
C ALA A 5 -7.45 -17.39 -2.78
N ILE A 6 -6.45 -17.87 -2.10
CA ILE A 6 -5.25 -18.47 -2.68
C ILE A 6 -5.40 -19.98 -2.49
N SER A 7 -5.33 -20.75 -3.58
CA SER A 7 -5.54 -22.19 -3.55
C SER A 7 -4.36 -22.91 -4.16
N ASN A 8 -3.71 -23.74 -3.38
CA ASN A 8 -2.63 -24.64 -3.80
C ASN A 8 -1.51 -23.93 -4.61
N LEU A 9 -1.16 -22.69 -4.21
CA LEU A 9 -0.19 -21.87 -4.90
C LEU A 9 1.22 -22.42 -4.69
N THR A 10 1.86 -22.79 -5.78
CA THR A 10 3.30 -23.08 -5.81
C THR A 10 3.97 -22.04 -6.70
N PHE A 11 4.94 -21.32 -6.14
CA PHE A 11 5.64 -20.25 -6.84
C PHE A 11 7.15 -20.37 -6.66
N ALA A 12 7.87 -20.30 -7.77
CA ALA A 12 9.33 -20.18 -7.82
C ALA A 12 9.72 -19.05 -8.76
N TYR A 13 10.78 -18.33 -8.45
CA TYR A 13 11.39 -17.42 -9.41
C TYR A 13 12.10 -18.20 -10.52
N PRO A 14 12.15 -17.67 -11.76
CA PRO A 14 12.92 -18.28 -12.83
C PRO A 14 14.37 -18.52 -12.40
N GLY A 15 14.84 -19.77 -12.55
CA GLY A 15 16.19 -20.17 -12.17
C GLY A 15 16.42 -20.46 -10.67
N ALA A 16 15.38 -20.33 -9.83
CA ALA A 16 15.52 -20.69 -8.42
C ALA A 16 15.57 -22.23 -8.24
N PRO A 17 16.45 -22.76 -7.36
CA PRO A 17 16.60 -24.20 -7.14
C PRO A 17 15.42 -24.83 -6.40
N ALA A 18 14.59 -24.02 -5.74
CA ALA A 18 13.43 -24.47 -4.96
C ALA A 18 12.31 -23.42 -5.01
N PRO A 19 11.04 -23.86 -4.88
CA PRO A 19 9.92 -22.93 -4.83
C PRO A 19 9.96 -22.10 -3.54
N LEU A 20 9.60 -20.82 -3.68
CA LEU A 20 9.45 -19.88 -2.56
C LEU A 20 8.17 -20.18 -1.76
N PHE A 21 7.10 -20.53 -2.46
CA PHE A 21 5.86 -21.05 -1.89
C PHE A 21 5.57 -22.42 -2.47
N LYS A 22 5.14 -23.35 -1.61
CA LYS A 22 4.77 -24.70 -1.99
C LYS A 22 3.38 -25.01 -1.43
N GLU A 23 2.42 -25.26 -2.34
CA GLU A 23 1.05 -25.63 -2.01
C GLU A 23 0.36 -24.68 -1.02
N LEU A 24 0.69 -23.38 -1.10
CA LEU A 24 0.12 -22.36 -0.21
C LEU A 24 -1.37 -22.20 -0.48
N SER A 25 -2.17 -22.39 0.56
CA SER A 25 -3.60 -22.13 0.55
C SER A 25 -3.94 -21.16 1.68
N LEU A 26 -4.61 -20.05 1.34
CA LEU A 26 -4.92 -18.99 2.27
C LEU A 26 -6.23 -18.30 1.85
N ARG A 27 -7.04 -17.92 2.83
CA ARG A 27 -8.23 -17.10 2.62
C ARG A 27 -8.12 -15.83 3.44
N ILE A 28 -8.35 -14.70 2.81
CA ILE A 28 -8.29 -13.36 3.42
C ILE A 28 -9.63 -12.70 3.15
N ASP A 29 -10.31 -12.26 4.20
CA ASP A 29 -11.48 -11.41 4.06
C ASP A 29 -11.02 -9.97 3.76
N THR A 30 -11.68 -9.29 2.81
CA THR A 30 -11.30 -7.95 2.40
C THR A 30 -11.51 -6.89 3.48
N ASP A 31 -12.32 -7.21 4.49
CA ASP A 31 -12.57 -6.31 5.62
C ASP A 31 -11.51 -6.46 6.74
N TRP A 32 -10.61 -7.42 6.61
CA TRP A 32 -9.57 -7.65 7.60
C TRP A 32 -8.38 -6.71 7.42
N LYS A 33 -7.88 -6.20 8.53
CA LYS A 33 -6.55 -5.58 8.62
C LYS A 33 -5.56 -6.64 9.05
N LEU A 34 -4.67 -7.06 8.16
CA LEU A 34 -3.74 -8.15 8.41
C LEU A 34 -2.29 -7.69 8.40
N GLY A 35 -1.54 -8.10 9.40
CA GLY A 35 -0.09 -7.96 9.45
C GLY A 35 0.61 -9.20 8.89
N LEU A 36 1.42 -9.03 7.84
CA LEU A 36 2.28 -10.08 7.31
C LEU A 36 3.67 -10.00 7.95
N VAL A 37 3.94 -10.90 8.89
CA VAL A 37 5.17 -10.90 9.67
C VAL A 37 6.11 -12.01 9.22
N GLY A 38 7.40 -11.73 9.18
CA GLY A 38 8.41 -12.72 8.83
C GLY A 38 9.76 -12.09 8.54
N ARG A 39 10.83 -12.90 8.57
CA ARG A 39 12.20 -12.46 8.26
C ARG A 39 12.29 -11.92 6.82
N ASN A 40 13.25 -11.02 6.58
CA ASN A 40 13.53 -10.54 5.23
C ASN A 40 13.93 -11.70 4.30
N GLY A 41 13.55 -11.62 3.02
CA GLY A 41 13.79 -12.67 2.03
C GLY A 41 12.83 -13.87 2.10
N ARG A 42 11.83 -13.88 2.99
CA ARG A 42 10.85 -14.97 3.11
C ARG A 42 9.61 -14.82 2.22
N GLY A 43 9.62 -13.90 1.28
CA GLY A 43 8.57 -13.79 0.26
C GLY A 43 7.40 -12.89 0.63
N LYS A 44 7.51 -12.02 1.66
CA LYS A 44 6.44 -11.07 1.99
C LYS A 44 6.03 -10.22 0.79
N THR A 45 6.99 -9.50 0.21
CA THR A 45 6.80 -8.69 -1.00
C THR A 45 6.26 -9.51 -2.16
N THR A 46 6.79 -10.73 -2.35
CA THR A 46 6.35 -11.64 -3.43
C THR A 46 4.90 -12.07 -3.26
N LEU A 47 4.46 -12.33 -2.02
CA LEU A 47 3.07 -12.66 -1.77
C LEU A 47 2.14 -11.49 -2.10
N LEU A 48 2.51 -10.26 -1.74
CA LEU A 48 1.77 -9.07 -2.10
C LEU A 48 1.74 -8.85 -3.63
N ASP A 49 2.85 -9.10 -4.33
CA ASP A 49 2.92 -9.02 -5.78
C ASP A 49 2.06 -10.10 -6.48
N LEU A 50 1.97 -11.28 -5.91
CA LEU A 50 1.07 -12.34 -6.38
C LEU A 50 -0.40 -11.93 -6.21
N ILE A 51 -0.77 -11.36 -5.05
CA ILE A 51 -2.13 -10.84 -4.80
C ILE A 51 -2.47 -9.71 -5.78
N GLN A 52 -1.50 -8.87 -6.12
CA GLN A 52 -1.66 -7.80 -7.12
C GLN A 52 -1.81 -8.35 -8.55
N GLY A 53 -1.45 -9.60 -8.80
CA GLY A 53 -1.51 -10.23 -10.11
C GLY A 53 -0.30 -9.99 -11.00
N LYS A 54 0.84 -9.58 -10.45
CA LYS A 54 2.10 -9.43 -11.20
C LYS A 54 2.65 -10.77 -11.71
N TYR A 55 2.33 -11.83 -11.03
CA TYR A 55 2.71 -13.19 -11.40
C TYR A 55 1.49 -14.07 -11.59
N GLN A 56 1.62 -15.11 -12.40
CA GLN A 56 0.56 -16.09 -12.56
C GLN A 56 0.39 -16.90 -11.27
N GLY A 57 -0.85 -17.03 -10.82
CA GLY A 57 -1.21 -17.80 -9.63
C GLY A 57 -2.73 -17.93 -9.52
N THR A 58 -3.19 -18.91 -8.75
CA THR A 58 -4.63 -19.13 -8.53
C THR A 58 -5.10 -18.27 -7.37
N ILE A 59 -5.40 -17.00 -7.68
CA ILE A 59 -5.92 -16.03 -6.72
C ILE A 59 -7.24 -15.48 -7.26
N THR A 60 -8.30 -15.61 -6.48
CA THR A 60 -9.65 -15.17 -6.84
C THR A 60 -10.35 -14.53 -5.64
N PRO A 61 -11.21 -13.52 -5.84
CA PRO A 61 -11.42 -12.77 -7.08
C PRO A 61 -10.25 -11.79 -7.33
N ARG A 62 -10.14 -11.29 -8.57
CA ARG A 62 -9.24 -10.16 -8.85
C ARG A 62 -9.88 -8.89 -8.30
N LEU A 63 -9.33 -8.40 -7.21
CA LEU A 63 -9.74 -7.14 -6.60
C LEU A 63 -8.96 -5.97 -7.20
N GLN A 64 -9.57 -4.79 -7.11
CA GLN A 64 -8.84 -3.56 -7.33
C GLN A 64 -7.86 -3.36 -6.17
N THR A 65 -6.58 -3.52 -6.43
CA THR A 65 -5.53 -3.41 -5.41
C THR A 65 -4.75 -2.12 -5.57
N ARG A 66 -4.27 -1.57 -4.46
CA ARG A 66 -3.30 -0.47 -4.44
C ARG A 66 -2.07 -0.88 -3.65
N ARG A 67 -0.92 -0.73 -4.28
CA ARG A 67 0.38 -1.02 -3.66
C ARG A 67 0.95 0.22 -3.00
N PHE A 68 1.48 0.05 -1.80
CA PHE A 68 2.35 1.02 -1.15
C PHE A 68 3.72 0.36 -0.86
N PRO A 69 4.84 1.05 -1.13
CA PRO A 69 4.95 2.32 -1.83
C PRO A 69 4.45 2.25 -3.28
N ALA A 70 3.97 3.39 -3.79
CA ALA A 70 3.48 3.49 -5.15
C ALA A 70 4.64 3.35 -6.15
N PRO A 71 4.50 2.57 -7.23
CA PRO A 71 5.59 2.28 -8.16
C PRO A 71 6.04 3.50 -8.97
N SER A 72 5.17 4.47 -9.16
CA SER A 72 5.46 5.72 -9.85
C SER A 72 4.55 6.83 -9.35
N VAL A 73 5.10 8.03 -9.22
CA VAL A 73 4.41 9.26 -8.81
C VAL A 73 4.91 10.40 -9.68
N ASP A 74 4.02 11.24 -10.16
CA ASP A 74 4.39 12.46 -10.87
C ASP A 74 4.91 13.49 -9.83
N GLU A 75 6.22 13.55 -9.70
CA GLU A 75 6.88 14.37 -8.68
C GLU A 75 6.83 15.88 -8.97
N GLU A 76 6.49 16.28 -10.19
CA GLU A 76 6.39 17.68 -10.56
C GLU A 76 5.09 18.34 -10.10
N ARG A 77 4.08 17.55 -9.79
CA ARG A 77 2.80 18.05 -9.26
C ARG A 77 2.91 18.48 -7.82
N ASP A 78 2.07 19.45 -7.44
CA ASP A 78 1.86 19.78 -6.05
C ASP A 78 1.21 18.60 -5.30
N ALA A 79 1.48 18.50 -4.00
CA ALA A 79 0.96 17.40 -3.18
C ALA A 79 -0.58 17.37 -3.20
N LEU A 80 -1.26 18.52 -3.23
CA LEU A 80 -2.72 18.60 -3.35
C LEU A 80 -3.20 18.04 -4.70
N ALA A 81 -2.59 18.46 -5.82
CA ALA A 81 -2.96 17.99 -7.15
C ALA A 81 -2.74 16.47 -7.31
N LEU A 82 -1.71 15.94 -6.64
CA LEU A 82 -1.47 14.50 -6.58
C LEU A 82 -2.59 13.78 -5.82
N LEU A 83 -2.97 14.28 -4.64
CA LEU A 83 -4.04 13.72 -3.82
C LEU A 83 -5.38 13.77 -4.55
N ASP A 84 -5.73 14.90 -5.17
CA ASP A 84 -6.98 15.07 -5.94
C ASP A 84 -7.04 14.09 -7.13
N SER A 85 -5.92 13.85 -7.80
CA SER A 85 -5.88 12.89 -8.91
C SER A 85 -6.10 11.44 -8.47
N ARG A 86 -5.74 11.10 -7.24
CA ARG A 86 -5.92 9.76 -6.65
C ARG A 86 -7.28 9.58 -5.98
N CYS A 87 -7.81 10.65 -5.41
CA CYS A 87 -9.04 10.64 -4.63
C CYS A 87 -9.98 11.77 -5.07
N PRO A 88 -10.43 11.80 -6.36
CA PRO A 88 -11.15 12.95 -6.92
C PRO A 88 -12.48 13.24 -6.22
N ASP A 89 -13.11 12.22 -5.62
CA ASP A 89 -14.41 12.34 -4.94
C ASP A 89 -14.28 12.68 -3.45
N ARG A 90 -13.07 13.00 -2.98
CA ARG A 90 -12.86 13.29 -1.56
C ARG A 90 -12.81 14.79 -1.30
N PRO A 91 -13.59 15.29 -0.32
CA PRO A 91 -13.54 16.68 0.05
C PRO A 91 -12.20 17.02 0.72
N LEU A 92 -11.73 18.25 0.52
CA LEU A 92 -10.44 18.74 1.05
C LEU A 92 -10.30 18.53 2.57
N TRP A 93 -11.39 18.68 3.32
CA TRP A 93 -11.33 18.45 4.78
C TRP A 93 -10.96 17.00 5.13
N ALA A 94 -11.36 16.03 4.31
CA ALA A 94 -11.00 14.62 4.54
C ALA A 94 -9.50 14.39 4.30
N LEU A 95 -8.94 15.01 3.26
CA LEU A 95 -7.49 15.00 2.98
C LEU A 95 -6.71 15.60 4.15
N LYS A 96 -7.11 16.78 4.61
CA LYS A 96 -6.49 17.47 5.75
C LYS A 96 -6.57 16.64 7.03
N ARG A 97 -7.71 16.00 7.28
CA ARG A 97 -7.88 15.13 8.45
C ARG A 97 -6.92 13.95 8.43
N GLU A 98 -6.75 13.27 7.29
CA GLU A 98 -5.81 12.14 7.21
C GLU A 98 -4.35 12.58 7.33
N LEU A 99 -3.99 13.73 6.75
CA LEU A 99 -2.66 14.31 6.94
C LEU A 99 -2.42 14.67 8.41
N SER A 100 -3.38 15.29 9.09
CA SER A 100 -3.28 15.61 10.51
C SER A 100 -3.09 14.35 11.37
N ARG A 101 -3.80 13.26 11.07
CA ARG A 101 -3.60 11.96 11.74
C ARG A 101 -2.17 11.41 11.57
N LEU A 102 -1.59 11.65 10.41
CA LEU A 102 -0.21 11.26 10.11
C LEU A 102 0.81 12.29 10.58
N GLN A 103 0.41 13.27 11.41
CA GLN A 103 1.28 14.34 11.92
C GLN A 103 1.99 15.08 10.76
N CYS A 104 1.24 15.44 9.74
CA CYS A 104 1.74 16.13 8.57
C CYS A 104 1.09 17.52 8.46
N PRO A 105 1.87 18.62 8.41
CA PRO A 105 1.33 19.96 8.37
C PRO A 105 0.64 20.23 7.03
N GLU A 106 -0.42 21.04 7.06
CA GLU A 106 -1.23 21.34 5.87
C GLU A 106 -0.47 22.11 4.78
N GLU A 107 0.56 22.87 5.16
CA GLU A 107 1.36 23.68 4.25
C GLU A 107 2.05 22.87 3.16
N ILE A 108 2.23 21.56 3.38
CA ILE A 108 2.80 20.67 2.36
C ILE A 108 1.92 20.54 1.11
N LEU A 109 0.59 20.78 1.23
CA LEU A 109 -0.35 20.63 0.14
C LEU A 109 -0.06 21.56 -1.05
N SER A 110 0.49 22.75 -0.77
CA SER A 110 0.86 23.75 -1.78
C SER A 110 2.28 23.60 -2.31
N ARG A 111 3.04 22.60 -1.83
CA ARG A 111 4.43 22.39 -2.24
C ARG A 111 4.52 21.33 -3.33
N PRO A 112 5.43 21.49 -4.31
CA PRO A 112 5.73 20.44 -5.26
C PRO A 112 6.13 19.16 -4.54
N PHE A 113 5.61 18.01 -4.98
CA PHE A 113 5.87 16.73 -4.32
C PHE A 113 7.37 16.41 -4.23
N LYS A 114 8.14 16.78 -5.26
CA LYS A 114 9.60 16.64 -5.26
C LYS A 114 10.33 17.45 -4.18
N ALA A 115 9.73 18.54 -3.69
CA ALA A 115 10.30 19.39 -2.65
C ALA A 115 9.99 18.91 -1.23
N LEU A 116 9.16 17.88 -1.08
CA LEU A 116 8.83 17.24 0.19
C LEU A 116 9.99 16.36 0.65
N SER A 117 10.20 16.29 1.95
CA SER A 117 11.07 15.27 2.57
C SER A 117 10.53 13.87 2.32
N HIS A 118 11.39 12.86 2.46
CA HIS A 118 10.98 11.47 2.23
C HIS A 118 9.83 11.04 3.15
N GLY A 119 9.88 11.44 4.43
CA GLY A 119 8.80 11.20 5.38
C GLY A 119 7.49 11.91 5.00
N GLU A 120 7.54 13.18 4.57
CA GLU A 120 6.36 13.90 4.09
C GLU A 120 5.75 13.24 2.85
N ARG A 121 6.58 12.84 1.88
CA ARG A 121 6.11 12.08 0.70
C ARG A 121 5.40 10.79 1.10
N THR A 122 5.99 10.03 2.03
CA THR A 122 5.40 8.81 2.57
C THR A 122 4.03 9.08 3.20
N LYS A 123 3.92 10.13 4.02
CA LYS A 123 2.66 10.53 4.68
C LYS A 123 1.59 10.93 3.66
N VAL A 124 1.94 11.71 2.63
CA VAL A 124 1.01 12.10 1.55
C VAL A 124 0.49 10.86 0.80
N LEU A 125 1.36 9.94 0.44
CA LEU A 125 0.97 8.72 -0.25
C LEU A 125 0.10 7.80 0.61
N LEU A 126 0.38 7.68 1.90
CA LEU A 126 -0.46 6.93 2.84
C LEU A 126 -1.83 7.59 3.01
N ALA A 127 -1.90 8.91 3.14
CA ALA A 127 -3.16 9.64 3.20
C ALA A 127 -4.01 9.38 1.94
N SER A 128 -3.41 9.38 0.75
CA SER A 128 -4.12 9.03 -0.48
C SER A 128 -4.69 7.62 -0.42
N LEU A 129 -3.88 6.65 0.01
CA LEU A 129 -4.27 5.25 0.08
C LEU A 129 -5.45 5.02 1.05
N PHE A 130 -5.44 5.68 2.22
CA PHE A 130 -6.50 5.55 3.22
C PHE A 130 -7.82 6.22 2.80
N LEU A 131 -7.75 7.12 1.83
CA LEU A 131 -8.91 7.80 1.28
C LEU A 131 -9.49 7.14 0.04
N GLU A 132 -8.74 6.29 -0.64
CA GLU A 132 -9.27 5.52 -1.78
C GLU A 132 -10.42 4.61 -1.33
N LYS A 133 -11.47 4.52 -2.15
CA LYS A 133 -12.62 3.64 -1.92
C LYS A 133 -12.48 2.38 -2.75
N ASP A 134 -13.08 1.30 -2.26
CA ASP A 134 -13.24 0.05 -3.01
C ASP A 134 -11.92 -0.57 -3.49
N VAL A 135 -10.83 -0.27 -2.77
CA VAL A 135 -9.51 -0.84 -3.04
C VAL A 135 -9.02 -1.69 -1.88
N PHE A 136 -8.33 -2.77 -2.20
CA PHE A 136 -7.61 -3.56 -1.23
C PHE A 136 -6.15 -3.07 -1.15
N ALA A 137 -5.81 -2.45 -0.02
CA ALA A 137 -4.47 -1.89 0.18
C ALA A 137 -3.45 -3.00 0.46
N LEU A 138 -2.38 -3.01 -0.33
CA LEU A 138 -1.23 -3.89 -0.17
C LEU A 138 -0.04 -3.06 0.28
N ILE A 139 0.25 -3.06 1.57
CA ILE A 139 1.24 -2.19 2.18
C ILE A 139 2.50 -2.98 2.51
N ASP A 140 3.64 -2.57 1.95
CA ASP A 140 4.93 -3.17 2.20
C ASP A 140 5.82 -2.16 2.93
N GLU A 141 6.28 -2.53 4.11
CA GLU A 141 7.19 -1.74 4.93
C GLU A 141 6.77 -0.25 5.11
N PRO A 142 5.50 0.03 5.53
CA PRO A 142 4.97 1.40 5.55
C PRO A 142 5.67 2.32 6.54
N THR A 143 6.39 1.74 7.48
CA THR A 143 7.07 2.47 8.56
C THR A 143 8.47 2.93 8.22
N ASP A 144 9.01 2.53 7.07
CA ASP A 144 10.27 3.04 6.59
C ASP A 144 10.16 4.56 6.38
N HIS A 145 11.12 5.29 6.91
CA HIS A 145 11.20 6.74 6.85
C HIS A 145 10.10 7.52 7.62
N LEU A 146 9.29 6.86 8.45
CA LEU A 146 8.36 7.54 9.35
C LEU A 146 8.97 7.75 10.74
N ASP A 147 8.64 8.89 11.36
CA ASP A 147 8.90 9.14 12.77
C ASP A 147 8.03 8.25 13.69
N ALA A 148 8.33 8.24 14.99
CA ALA A 148 7.66 7.37 15.94
C ALA A 148 6.15 7.64 16.04
N GLU A 149 5.74 8.90 15.94
CA GLU A 149 4.33 9.31 16.03
C GLU A 149 3.52 8.89 14.80
N ALA A 150 4.08 9.13 13.61
CA ALA A 150 3.46 8.69 12.37
C ALA A 150 3.38 7.15 12.25
N ARG A 151 4.39 6.43 12.77
CA ARG A 151 4.34 4.95 12.86
C ARG A 151 3.16 4.50 13.71
N ALA A 152 2.95 5.11 14.88
CA ALA A 152 1.83 4.80 15.74
C ALA A 152 0.47 5.05 15.05
N ALA A 153 0.36 6.16 14.29
CA ALA A 153 -0.85 6.50 13.56
C ALA A 153 -1.18 5.53 12.41
N VAL A 154 -0.17 4.93 11.78
CA VAL A 154 -0.37 3.95 10.69
C VAL A 154 -0.86 2.60 11.23
N VAL A 155 -0.50 2.26 12.47
CA VAL A 155 -0.83 0.96 13.10
C VAL A 155 -2.20 1.00 13.81
N ALA A 156 -2.68 2.18 14.19
CA ALA A 156 -3.99 2.38 14.83
C ALA A 156 -5.16 2.23 13.84
#